data_254770a59a390c54f9857b88f3555c22
#
_entry.id   254770a59a390c54f9857b88f3555c22
#
_cell.length_a   1.000
_cell.length_b   1.000
_cell.length_c   1.000
_cell.angle_alpha   90.00
_cell.angle_beta   90.00
_cell.angle_gamma   90.00
#
_symmetry.space_group_name_H-M   'P 1'
#
loop_
_entity.id
_entity.type
_entity.pdbx_description
1 polymer ?
#
loop_
_entity_poly.entity_id
_entity_poly.type
_entity_poly.pdbx_seq_one_letter_code
_entity_poly.pdbx_strand_id
1 'polypeptide(L)'
;MPLTVSRLRHTGDSNRTHIRRKVTMPSSPAVSAEPIMLELVDEGGRTTGTAEKLSAHLAPGQLHRAFSVFLFDREGRLLLQRRAQGKYHSPGVWSNTCCGHPYPGEPPFLAATRRTVEELGAAPALLREAGTVSYHHPDPDSGLVEREYNHLFAGVLDAPLLPDPEEVGETAFVTPAELAERHASAPFSAWFMTVLDAARPGIREVTGPGAGW
;
A
#
# COMPACT_ATOMS: atom_id res chain seq x y z
N MET A 1 -32.26 -59.14 45.65
CA MET A 1 -31.28 -59.78 46.54
C MET A 1 -29.95 -59.18 46.28
N PRO A 2 -29.34 -58.56 47.31
CA PRO A 2 -28.08 -57.80 47.17
C PRO A 2 -26.90 -58.77 47.46
N LEU A 3 -25.77 -58.47 46.85
CA LEU A 3 -24.47 -58.94 47.36
C LEU A 3 -23.53 -57.74 47.49
N THR A 4 -23.26 -57.45 48.71
CA THR A 4 -22.27 -56.55 49.30
C THR A 4 -20.87 -57.22 49.23
N VAL A 5 -19.82 -56.50 48.80
CA VAL A 5 -18.44 -56.82 49.18
C VAL A 5 -17.65 -55.50 49.31
N SER A 6 -17.38 -55.26 50.48
CA SER A 6 -16.29 -54.80 51.33
C SER A 6 -15.18 -53.92 50.72
N ARG A 7 -14.91 -52.89 51.50
CA ARG A 7 -13.79 -51.90 51.43
C ARG A 7 -12.44 -52.58 51.64
N LEU A 8 -11.43 -52.07 50.97
CA LEU A 8 -10.08 -52.02 51.46
C LEU A 8 -9.50 -50.63 51.23
N ARG A 9 -9.14 -49.99 52.30
CA ARG A 9 -8.41 -48.73 52.34
C ARG A 9 -6.93 -49.07 52.16
N HIS A 10 -6.26 -48.33 51.26
CA HIS A 10 -4.79 -48.20 51.33
C HIS A 10 -4.44 -46.74 51.38
N THR A 11 -3.92 -46.35 52.49
CA THR A 11 -3.18 -45.10 52.74
C THR A 11 -1.80 -45.23 52.13
N GLY A 12 -1.42 -44.29 51.31
CA GLY A 12 -0.10 -44.17 50.70
C GLY A 12 0.20 -42.74 50.39
N ASP A 13 0.78 -42.09 51.37
CA ASP A 13 1.38 -40.77 51.33
C ASP A 13 2.58 -40.77 50.37
N SER A 14 2.60 -39.89 49.37
CA SER A 14 3.86 -39.50 48.74
C SER A 14 3.75 -38.10 48.12
N ASN A 15 4.22 -37.16 48.92
CA ASN A 15 4.53 -35.80 48.60
C ASN A 15 5.56 -35.76 47.44
N ARG A 16 5.10 -35.55 46.18
CA ARG A 16 5.98 -35.26 45.04
C ARG A 16 5.84 -33.81 44.68
N THR A 17 6.72 -33.01 45.22
CA THR A 17 6.95 -31.61 44.82
C THR A 17 7.41 -31.57 43.34
N HIS A 18 6.52 -31.27 42.44
CA HIS A 18 6.84 -31.00 41.05
C HIS A 18 7.43 -29.60 40.93
N ILE A 19 8.76 -29.52 40.92
CA ILE A 19 9.49 -28.31 40.51
C ILE A 19 9.28 -28.14 39.01
N ARG A 20 8.32 -27.28 38.63
CA ARG A 20 8.23 -26.81 37.26
C ARG A 20 9.43 -25.91 36.95
N ARG A 21 10.44 -26.45 36.30
CA ARG A 21 11.47 -25.66 35.67
C ARG A 21 10.82 -24.82 34.58
N LYS A 22 10.78 -23.52 34.78
CA LYS A 22 10.39 -22.52 33.77
C LYS A 22 11.49 -22.54 32.69
N VAL A 23 11.27 -23.23 31.59
CA VAL A 23 12.13 -23.16 30.41
C VAL A 23 11.90 -21.80 29.78
N THR A 24 12.78 -20.85 30.04
CA THR A 24 12.80 -19.57 29.33
C THR A 24 13.37 -19.87 27.95
N MET A 25 12.48 -19.84 26.91
CA MET A 25 12.94 -19.90 25.54
C MET A 25 13.70 -18.60 25.25
N PRO A 26 14.87 -18.65 24.63
CA PRO A 26 15.54 -17.44 24.19
C PRO A 26 14.63 -16.74 23.16
N SER A 27 14.37 -15.46 23.37
CA SER A 27 13.71 -14.61 22.39
C SER A 27 14.53 -14.67 21.09
N SER A 28 13.91 -15.13 20.01
CA SER A 28 14.52 -15.03 18.68
C SER A 28 14.93 -13.57 18.46
N PRO A 29 16.14 -13.30 17.94
CA PRO A 29 16.51 -11.95 17.58
C PRO A 29 15.46 -11.45 16.56
N ALA A 30 14.93 -10.27 16.80
CA ALA A 30 14.07 -9.58 15.84
C ALA A 30 14.88 -9.50 14.53
N VAL A 31 14.40 -10.18 13.49
CA VAL A 31 14.94 -10.02 12.15
C VAL A 31 14.64 -8.56 11.81
N SER A 32 15.64 -7.69 11.84
CA SER A 32 15.51 -6.34 11.34
C SER A 32 15.20 -6.46 9.84
N ALA A 33 13.99 -6.10 9.45
CA ALA A 33 13.67 -6.03 8.03
C ALA A 33 14.72 -5.14 7.36
N GLU A 34 15.29 -5.60 6.25
CA GLU A 34 16.25 -4.78 5.51
C GLU A 34 15.59 -3.47 5.10
N PRO A 35 16.33 -2.34 5.13
CA PRO A 35 15.77 -1.05 4.78
C PRO A 35 15.30 -1.06 3.32
N ILE A 36 14.11 -0.53 3.09
CA ILE A 36 13.58 -0.36 1.73
C ILE A 36 14.39 0.74 1.05
N MET A 37 15.07 0.38 -0.05
CA MET A 37 15.86 1.31 -0.85
C MET A 37 15.04 1.87 -2.01
N LEU A 38 15.16 3.17 -2.25
CA LEU A 38 14.56 3.89 -3.37
C LEU A 38 15.64 4.29 -4.37
N GLU A 39 15.26 4.41 -5.63
CA GLU A 39 16.11 4.88 -6.70
C GLU A 39 16.05 6.41 -6.78
N LEU A 40 17.17 7.10 -6.53
CA LEU A 40 17.31 8.52 -6.73
C LEU A 40 17.49 8.84 -8.21
N VAL A 41 16.89 9.95 -8.65
CA VAL A 41 16.91 10.37 -10.05
C VAL A 41 17.22 11.86 -10.21
N ASP A 42 17.63 12.25 -11.42
CA ASP A 42 17.69 13.67 -11.83
C ASP A 42 16.33 14.14 -12.35
N GLU A 43 16.23 15.44 -12.70
CA GLU A 43 15.00 16.05 -13.23
C GLU A 43 14.54 15.43 -14.57
N GLY A 44 15.42 14.70 -15.27
CA GLY A 44 15.10 13.93 -16.48
C GLY A 44 14.72 12.48 -16.20
N GLY A 45 14.63 12.07 -14.93
CA GLY A 45 14.31 10.70 -14.52
C GLY A 45 15.44 9.70 -14.68
N ARG A 46 16.71 10.16 -14.87
CA ARG A 46 17.87 9.26 -14.94
C ARG A 46 18.35 8.94 -13.54
N THR A 47 18.66 7.68 -13.30
CA THR A 47 19.17 7.20 -12.01
C THR A 47 20.49 7.89 -11.65
N THR A 48 20.56 8.41 -10.42
CA THR A 48 21.75 9.08 -9.86
C THR A 48 22.31 8.35 -8.64
N GLY A 49 21.55 7.44 -8.05
CA GLY A 49 21.95 6.67 -6.86
C GLY A 49 20.78 6.00 -6.18
N THR A 50 20.95 5.66 -4.92
CA THR A 50 19.90 5.09 -4.07
C THR A 50 19.92 5.72 -2.69
N ALA A 51 18.76 5.73 -2.00
CA ALA A 51 18.65 6.12 -0.60
C ALA A 51 17.66 5.21 0.12
N GLU A 52 17.81 5.11 1.43
CA GLU A 52 16.81 4.47 2.29
C GLU A 52 15.50 5.30 2.24
N LYS A 53 14.35 4.60 2.21
CA LYS A 53 13.04 5.20 1.96
C LYS A 53 12.74 6.37 2.90
N LEU A 54 12.87 6.19 4.21
CA LEU A 54 12.60 7.27 5.15
C LEU A 54 13.57 8.44 4.94
N SER A 55 14.85 8.15 4.73
CA SER A 55 15.87 9.18 4.46
C SER A 55 15.57 10.01 3.21
N ALA A 56 15.04 9.39 2.15
CA ALA A 56 14.65 10.10 0.93
C ALA A 56 13.47 11.06 1.15
N HIS A 57 12.58 10.76 2.10
CA HIS A 57 11.43 11.60 2.43
C HIS A 57 11.68 12.63 3.52
N LEU A 58 12.82 12.59 4.24
CA LEU A 58 13.16 13.66 5.20
C LEU A 58 13.39 14.98 4.48
N ALA A 59 12.92 16.09 5.07
CA ALA A 59 13.10 17.43 4.50
C ALA A 59 14.59 17.71 4.20
N PRO A 60 14.92 18.30 3.03
CA PRO A 60 14.03 18.90 2.02
C PRO A 60 13.47 17.91 0.99
N GLY A 61 13.62 16.61 1.17
CA GLY A 61 13.23 15.54 0.26
C GLY A 61 14.25 15.34 -0.89
N GLN A 62 14.64 14.09 -1.15
CA GLN A 62 15.48 13.72 -2.28
C GLN A 62 14.60 13.33 -3.46
N LEU A 63 14.90 13.79 -4.68
CA LEU A 63 14.14 13.42 -5.87
C LEU A 63 14.35 11.92 -6.16
N HIS A 64 13.27 11.16 -6.10
CA HIS A 64 13.32 9.71 -6.26
C HIS A 64 12.21 9.21 -7.21
N ARG A 65 12.41 8.01 -7.75
CA ARG A 65 11.49 7.38 -8.68
C ARG A 65 10.26 6.84 -7.97
N ALA A 66 9.08 7.16 -8.52
CA ALA A 66 7.81 6.66 -8.05
C ALA A 66 6.89 6.27 -9.20
N PHE A 67 5.76 5.68 -8.87
CA PHE A 67 4.68 5.43 -9.82
C PHE A 67 3.31 5.66 -9.19
N SER A 68 2.34 6.01 -10.04
CA SER A 68 0.91 6.11 -9.70
C SER A 68 0.07 5.35 -10.72
N VAL A 69 -0.92 4.60 -10.24
CA VAL A 69 -1.82 3.77 -11.04
C VAL A 69 -3.25 4.27 -10.92
N PHE A 70 -3.94 4.35 -12.04
CA PHE A 70 -5.36 4.68 -12.16
C PHE A 70 -6.07 3.53 -12.87
N LEU A 71 -6.81 2.70 -12.14
CA LEU A 71 -7.58 1.61 -12.72
C LEU A 71 -9.07 1.95 -12.78
N PHE A 72 -9.67 1.55 -13.87
CA PHE A 72 -11.07 1.77 -14.15
C PHE A 72 -11.79 0.43 -14.29
N ASP A 73 -13.05 0.39 -13.88
CA ASP A 73 -13.93 -0.72 -14.22
C ASP A 73 -14.44 -0.61 -15.68
N ARG A 74 -15.27 -1.56 -16.10
CA ARG A 74 -15.86 -1.58 -17.44
C ARG A 74 -16.82 -0.44 -17.72
N GLU A 75 -17.36 0.16 -16.68
CA GLU A 75 -18.23 1.33 -16.72
C GLU A 75 -17.46 2.66 -16.76
N GLY A 76 -16.12 2.60 -16.72
CA GLY A 76 -15.23 3.77 -16.74
C GLY A 76 -15.16 4.51 -15.39
N ARG A 77 -15.53 3.88 -14.28
CA ARG A 77 -15.40 4.45 -12.94
C ARG A 77 -14.00 4.20 -12.40
N LEU A 78 -13.37 5.23 -11.82
CA LEU A 78 -12.06 5.15 -11.22
C LEU A 78 -12.10 4.41 -9.88
N LEU A 79 -11.22 3.44 -9.70
CA LEU A 79 -10.97 2.79 -8.42
C LEU A 79 -10.08 3.69 -7.55
N LEU A 80 -10.65 4.20 -6.48
CA LEU A 80 -9.91 4.85 -5.39
C LEU A 80 -9.61 3.85 -4.28
N GLN A 81 -8.52 4.07 -3.54
CA GLN A 81 -8.27 3.43 -2.27
C GLN A 81 -8.24 4.46 -1.13
N ARG A 82 -8.70 4.06 0.04
CA ARG A 82 -8.45 4.75 1.29
C ARG A 82 -7.31 4.04 1.99
N ARG A 83 -6.24 4.76 2.26
CA ARG A 83 -5.03 4.21 2.89
C ARG A 83 -5.34 3.66 4.28
N ALA A 84 -4.76 2.52 4.63
CA ALA A 84 -4.94 1.93 5.96
C ALA A 84 -4.49 2.89 7.07
N GLN A 85 -5.12 2.81 8.23
CA GLN A 85 -4.80 3.68 9.38
C GLN A 85 -3.39 3.41 9.96
N GLY A 86 -2.84 2.22 9.72
CA GLY A 86 -1.48 1.83 10.15
C GLY A 86 -0.34 2.40 9.30
N LYS A 87 -0.63 3.11 8.21
CA LYS A 87 0.43 3.67 7.35
C LYS A 87 1.14 4.82 8.07
N TYR A 88 2.48 4.83 8.02
CA TYR A 88 3.29 5.87 8.68
C TYR A 88 3.20 7.25 8.01
N HIS A 89 2.77 7.30 6.74
CA HIS A 89 2.60 8.53 5.96
C HIS A 89 1.19 8.58 5.39
N SER A 90 0.50 9.72 5.53
CA SER A 90 -0.87 9.96 5.06
C SER A 90 -1.85 8.82 5.39
N PRO A 91 -2.02 8.42 6.68
CA PRO A 91 -2.95 7.37 7.06
C PRO A 91 -4.42 7.82 6.87
N GLY A 92 -5.27 6.89 6.45
CA GLY A 92 -6.72 7.10 6.38
C GLY A 92 -7.22 8.07 5.33
N VAL A 93 -6.36 8.63 4.47
CA VAL A 93 -6.77 9.52 3.36
C VAL A 93 -7.09 8.72 2.10
N TRP A 94 -7.92 9.29 1.23
CA TRP A 94 -8.18 8.76 -0.11
C TRP A 94 -7.01 9.05 -1.05
N SER A 95 -6.80 8.17 -2.01
CA SER A 95 -5.75 8.27 -3.02
C SER A 95 -6.17 7.56 -4.31
N ASN A 96 -5.35 7.65 -5.35
CA ASN A 96 -5.48 6.87 -6.58
C ASN A 96 -5.41 5.37 -6.30
N THR A 97 -5.65 4.55 -7.30
CA THR A 97 -5.79 3.09 -7.18
C THR A 97 -4.62 2.42 -6.46
N CYS A 98 -3.40 2.78 -6.83
CA CYS A 98 -2.17 2.30 -6.19
C CYS A 98 -1.05 3.30 -6.45
N CYS A 99 -0.13 3.45 -5.51
CA CYS A 99 1.10 4.23 -5.71
C CYS A 99 2.24 3.62 -4.90
N GLY A 100 3.47 3.91 -5.32
CA GLY A 100 4.63 3.39 -4.63
C GLY A 100 5.92 3.63 -5.39
N HIS A 101 6.93 2.89 -5.00
CA HIS A 101 8.28 3.06 -5.51
C HIS A 101 8.77 1.76 -6.13
N PRO A 102 9.39 1.80 -7.32
CA PRO A 102 10.15 0.68 -7.84
C PRO A 102 11.32 0.35 -6.91
N TYR A 103 11.68 -0.91 -6.81
CA TYR A 103 12.98 -1.26 -6.26
C TYR A 103 14.10 -0.73 -7.17
N PRO A 104 15.31 -0.47 -6.66
CA PRO A 104 16.44 -0.06 -7.51
C PRO A 104 16.64 -1.00 -8.69
N GLY A 105 16.57 -0.44 -9.92
CA GLY A 105 16.64 -1.20 -11.16
C GLY A 105 15.35 -1.91 -11.59
N GLU A 106 14.28 -1.87 -10.81
CA GLU A 106 12.99 -2.42 -11.21
C GLU A 106 12.29 -1.47 -12.20
N PRO A 107 11.83 -1.95 -13.37
CA PRO A 107 11.05 -1.12 -14.29
C PRO A 107 9.75 -0.63 -13.61
N PRO A 108 9.39 0.66 -13.72
CA PRO A 108 8.19 1.23 -13.06
C PRO A 108 6.89 0.51 -13.40
N PHE A 109 6.75 0.02 -14.63
CA PHE A 109 5.60 -0.78 -15.07
C PHE A 109 5.46 -2.09 -14.27
N LEU A 110 6.57 -2.79 -14.03
CA LEU A 110 6.57 -4.03 -13.25
C LEU A 110 6.29 -3.77 -11.79
N ALA A 111 6.88 -2.70 -11.22
CA ALA A 111 6.59 -2.26 -9.86
C ALA A 111 5.12 -1.91 -9.68
N ALA A 112 4.53 -1.16 -10.61
CA ALA A 112 3.11 -0.79 -10.61
C ALA A 112 2.20 -2.02 -10.62
N THR A 113 2.51 -3.00 -11.50
CA THR A 113 1.76 -4.26 -11.57
C THR A 113 1.89 -5.07 -10.28
N ARG A 114 3.11 -5.26 -9.77
CA ARG A 114 3.40 -6.00 -8.54
C ARG A 114 2.65 -5.40 -7.36
N ARG A 115 2.78 -4.09 -7.13
CA ARG A 115 2.13 -3.41 -6.00
C ARG A 115 0.60 -3.42 -6.09
N THR A 116 0.04 -3.31 -7.29
CA THR A 116 -1.41 -3.45 -7.48
C THR A 116 -1.90 -4.82 -7.03
N VAL A 117 -1.16 -5.90 -7.35
CA VAL A 117 -1.50 -7.25 -6.88
C VAL A 117 -1.32 -7.38 -5.36
N GLU A 118 -0.23 -6.84 -4.81
CA GLU A 118 0.04 -6.89 -3.36
C GLU A 118 -1.03 -6.13 -2.56
N GLU A 119 -1.41 -4.92 -2.98
CA GLU A 119 -2.35 -4.08 -2.25
C GLU A 119 -3.82 -4.45 -2.47
N LEU A 120 -4.19 -4.86 -3.68
CA LEU A 120 -5.58 -5.06 -4.08
C LEU A 120 -5.96 -6.52 -4.35
N GLY A 121 -4.99 -7.43 -4.33
CA GLY A 121 -5.21 -8.86 -4.62
C GLY A 121 -5.60 -9.17 -6.06
N ALA A 122 -5.49 -8.19 -6.97
CA ALA A 122 -5.95 -8.32 -8.36
C ALA A 122 -4.93 -7.68 -9.32
N ALA A 123 -4.63 -8.39 -10.41
CA ALA A 123 -3.82 -7.85 -11.49
C ALA A 123 -4.69 -7.02 -12.46
N PRO A 124 -4.16 -5.89 -12.99
CA PRO A 124 -4.83 -5.16 -14.06
C PRO A 124 -5.04 -6.04 -15.31
N ALA A 125 -6.23 -6.02 -15.90
CA ALA A 125 -6.50 -6.66 -17.18
C ALA A 125 -5.81 -5.93 -18.36
N LEU A 126 -5.64 -4.62 -18.18
CA LEU A 126 -4.90 -3.72 -19.06
C LEU A 126 -4.17 -2.70 -18.21
N LEU A 127 -2.91 -2.43 -18.52
CA LEU A 127 -2.13 -1.33 -17.93
C LEU A 127 -1.29 -0.68 -19.02
N ARG A 128 -1.32 0.66 -19.12
CA ARG A 128 -0.57 1.45 -20.10
C ARG A 128 0.09 2.65 -19.43
N GLU A 129 1.18 3.13 -19.99
CA GLU A 129 1.76 4.41 -19.57
C GLU A 129 0.78 5.55 -19.85
N ALA A 130 0.64 6.46 -18.89
CA ALA A 130 -0.22 7.64 -18.93
C ALA A 130 0.56 8.94 -18.77
N GLY A 131 1.90 8.88 -18.85
CA GLY A 131 2.79 10.01 -18.75
C GLY A 131 3.73 9.97 -17.55
N THR A 132 4.39 11.09 -17.29
CA THR A 132 5.24 11.32 -16.12
C THR A 132 4.99 12.69 -15.55
N VAL A 133 5.24 12.88 -14.27
CA VAL A 133 5.19 14.19 -13.59
C VAL A 133 6.22 14.24 -12.47
N SER A 134 6.88 15.38 -12.30
CA SER A 134 7.69 15.64 -11.12
C SER A 134 6.96 16.60 -10.19
N TYR A 135 7.03 16.33 -8.89
CA TYR A 135 6.45 17.20 -7.88
C TYR A 135 7.26 17.24 -6.59
N HIS A 136 6.92 18.22 -5.77
CA HIS A 136 7.48 18.43 -4.44
C HIS A 136 6.35 18.86 -3.50
N HIS A 137 5.87 17.91 -2.68
CA HIS A 137 4.79 18.12 -1.73
C HIS A 137 5.28 17.87 -0.30
N PRO A 138 5.59 18.92 0.48
CA PRO A 138 5.77 18.78 1.91
C PRO A 138 4.48 18.36 2.60
N ASP A 139 4.56 17.38 3.49
CA ASP A 139 3.45 16.99 4.36
C ASP A 139 3.65 17.64 5.74
N PRO A 140 2.83 18.65 6.09
CA PRO A 140 2.99 19.36 7.36
C PRO A 140 2.68 18.51 8.58
N ASP A 141 1.88 17.44 8.43
CA ASP A 141 1.46 16.61 9.54
C ASP A 141 2.55 15.59 9.94
N SER A 142 3.23 15.01 8.97
CA SER A 142 4.32 14.06 9.22
C SER A 142 5.71 14.71 9.21
N GLY A 143 5.86 15.89 8.61
CA GLY A 143 7.15 16.55 8.34
C GLY A 143 7.95 15.87 7.23
N LEU A 144 7.35 14.91 6.53
CA LEU A 144 7.95 14.23 5.38
C LEU A 144 7.69 15.02 4.09
N VAL A 145 8.44 14.69 3.05
CA VAL A 145 8.38 15.37 1.74
C VAL A 145 8.28 14.33 0.64
N GLU A 146 7.21 14.42 -0.14
CA GLU A 146 7.06 13.68 -1.39
C GLU A 146 7.73 14.48 -2.51
N ARG A 147 8.95 14.12 -2.85
CA ARG A 147 9.70 14.71 -3.98
C ARG A 147 9.98 13.62 -4.99
N GLU A 148 9.10 13.51 -5.96
CA GLU A 148 9.04 12.36 -6.84
C GLU A 148 9.15 12.72 -8.33
N TYR A 149 9.84 11.87 -9.07
CA TYR A 149 9.69 11.69 -10.52
C TYR A 149 8.75 10.50 -10.72
N ASN A 150 7.47 10.79 -10.94
CA ASN A 150 6.40 9.80 -10.88
C ASN A 150 6.00 9.33 -12.28
N HIS A 151 6.05 8.00 -12.52
CA HIS A 151 5.55 7.34 -13.72
C HIS A 151 4.06 7.05 -13.55
N LEU A 152 3.25 7.53 -14.48
CA LEU A 152 1.80 7.41 -14.43
C LEU A 152 1.32 6.26 -15.30
N PHE A 153 0.41 5.47 -14.77
CA PHE A 153 -0.20 4.35 -15.47
C PHE A 153 -1.72 4.42 -15.38
N ALA A 154 -2.40 4.14 -16.49
CA ALA A 154 -3.84 3.98 -16.54
C ALA A 154 -4.21 2.61 -17.09
N GLY A 155 -5.30 2.02 -16.61
CA GLY A 155 -5.66 0.67 -17.01
C GLY A 155 -7.08 0.27 -16.63
N VAL A 156 -7.39 -1.00 -16.90
CA VAL A 156 -8.69 -1.60 -16.60
C VAL A 156 -8.50 -2.72 -15.59
N LEU A 157 -9.37 -2.74 -14.61
CA LEU A 157 -9.50 -3.82 -13.65
C LEU A 157 -10.82 -4.56 -13.90
N ASP A 158 -10.70 -5.87 -14.16
CA ASP A 158 -11.84 -6.74 -14.47
C ASP A 158 -11.80 -8.01 -13.61
N ALA A 159 -11.37 -7.86 -12.37
CA ALA A 159 -11.26 -8.95 -11.41
C ALA A 159 -11.80 -8.51 -10.04
N PRO A 160 -12.31 -9.46 -9.24
CA PRO A 160 -12.69 -9.17 -7.87
C PRO A 160 -11.51 -8.65 -7.06
N LEU A 161 -11.75 -7.65 -6.21
CA LEU A 161 -10.77 -7.11 -5.30
C LEU A 161 -10.66 -8.00 -4.04
N LEU A 162 -9.44 -8.18 -3.57
CA LEU A 162 -9.11 -8.77 -2.27
C LEU A 162 -8.02 -7.89 -1.61
N PRO A 163 -8.38 -6.68 -1.14
CA PRO A 163 -7.42 -5.75 -0.60
C PRO A 163 -6.71 -6.27 0.65
N ASP A 164 -5.41 -6.02 0.75
CA ASP A 164 -4.66 -6.23 1.98
C ASP A 164 -5.07 -5.15 3.01
N PRO A 165 -5.65 -5.52 4.17
CA PRO A 165 -6.11 -4.56 5.17
C PRO A 165 -4.98 -3.78 5.85
N GLU A 166 -3.72 -4.23 5.76
CA GLU A 166 -2.56 -3.48 6.24
C GLU A 166 -2.18 -2.33 5.29
N GLU A 167 -2.59 -2.42 4.02
CA GLU A 167 -2.32 -1.42 2.98
C GLU A 167 -3.55 -0.55 2.69
N VAL A 168 -4.73 -1.16 2.57
CA VAL A 168 -5.96 -0.56 2.07
C VAL A 168 -7.10 -0.75 3.07
N GLY A 169 -7.58 0.35 3.64
CA GLY A 169 -8.71 0.33 4.58
C GLY A 169 -10.08 0.29 3.91
N GLU A 170 -10.19 0.85 2.71
CA GLU A 170 -11.44 0.93 1.95
C GLU A 170 -11.16 1.13 0.45
N THR A 171 -12.05 0.68 -0.41
CA THR A 171 -12.01 0.95 -1.85
C THR A 171 -13.35 1.49 -2.33
N ALA A 172 -13.34 2.33 -3.38
CA ALA A 172 -14.54 2.84 -4.02
C ALA A 172 -14.33 3.05 -5.52
N PHE A 173 -15.29 2.61 -6.33
CA PHE A 173 -15.37 3.02 -7.73
C PHE A 173 -16.17 4.32 -7.83
N VAL A 174 -15.63 5.33 -8.51
CA VAL A 174 -16.23 6.65 -8.61
C VAL A 174 -16.24 7.16 -10.05
N THR A 175 -17.33 7.86 -10.41
CA THR A 175 -17.41 8.70 -11.60
C THR A 175 -16.67 10.02 -11.37
N PRO A 176 -16.41 10.84 -12.42
CA PRO A 176 -15.84 12.18 -12.26
C PRO A 176 -16.64 13.09 -11.31
N ALA A 177 -17.96 13.01 -11.34
CA ALA A 177 -18.83 13.80 -10.46
C ALA A 177 -18.71 13.35 -9.00
N GLU A 178 -18.78 12.05 -8.75
CA GLU A 178 -18.60 11.48 -7.39
C GLU A 178 -17.19 11.72 -6.84
N LEU A 179 -16.15 11.73 -7.71
CA LEU A 179 -14.82 12.13 -7.31
C LEU A 179 -14.79 13.58 -6.84
N ALA A 180 -15.41 14.50 -7.58
CA ALA A 180 -15.45 15.91 -7.20
C ALA A 180 -16.16 16.11 -5.86
N GLU A 181 -17.30 15.45 -5.62
CA GLU A 181 -18.02 15.48 -4.35
C GLU A 181 -17.19 14.91 -3.19
N ARG A 182 -16.53 13.77 -3.41
CA ARG A 182 -15.69 13.13 -2.41
C ARG A 182 -14.46 13.97 -2.08
N HIS A 183 -13.81 14.56 -3.09
CA HIS A 183 -12.65 15.43 -2.90
C HIS A 183 -13.00 16.72 -2.12
N ALA A 184 -14.24 17.22 -2.26
CA ALA A 184 -14.72 18.37 -1.48
C ALA A 184 -15.08 18.03 -0.03
N SER A 185 -15.33 16.75 0.30
CA SER A 185 -15.86 16.32 1.60
C SER A 185 -14.94 15.41 2.43
N ALA A 186 -13.88 14.88 1.84
CA ALA A 186 -12.97 13.94 2.50
C ALA A 186 -11.50 14.28 2.20
N PRO A 187 -10.55 13.94 3.10
CA PRO A 187 -9.14 14.17 2.86
C PRO A 187 -8.58 13.23 1.79
N PHE A 188 -7.74 13.80 0.91
CA PHE A 188 -6.98 13.09 -0.10
C PHE A 188 -5.47 13.26 0.12
N SER A 189 -4.67 12.35 -0.42
CA SER A 189 -3.22 12.49 -0.43
C SER A 189 -2.79 13.76 -1.19
N ALA A 190 -1.73 14.43 -0.70
CA ALA A 190 -1.29 15.72 -1.22
C ALA A 190 -0.95 15.67 -2.72
N TRP A 191 -0.46 14.53 -3.21
CA TRP A 191 -0.09 14.34 -4.62
C TRP A 191 -1.26 14.01 -5.55
N PHE A 192 -2.43 13.62 -5.01
CA PHE A 192 -3.53 13.01 -5.79
C PHE A 192 -3.93 13.84 -7.02
N MET A 193 -4.24 15.12 -6.84
CA MET A 193 -4.67 15.95 -7.97
C MET A 193 -3.54 16.20 -8.97
N THR A 194 -2.30 16.34 -8.50
CA THR A 194 -1.12 16.51 -9.36
C THR A 194 -0.95 15.33 -10.31
N VAL A 195 -1.00 14.10 -9.78
CA VAL A 195 -0.84 12.89 -10.60
C VAL A 195 -2.07 12.60 -11.46
N LEU A 196 -3.28 12.89 -10.98
CA LEU A 196 -4.51 12.72 -11.76
C LEU A 196 -4.53 13.66 -12.97
N ASP A 197 -4.25 14.94 -12.76
CA ASP A 197 -4.28 15.94 -13.85
C ASP A 197 -3.21 15.63 -14.92
N ALA A 198 -2.03 15.22 -14.50
CA ALA A 198 -0.97 14.80 -15.42
C ALA A 198 -1.30 13.51 -16.18
N ALA A 199 -2.04 12.59 -15.56
CA ALA A 199 -2.45 11.32 -16.18
C ALA A 199 -3.67 11.44 -17.12
N ARG A 200 -4.44 12.54 -17.09
CA ARG A 200 -5.68 12.69 -17.86
C ARG A 200 -5.57 12.33 -19.35
N PRO A 201 -4.51 12.71 -20.09
CA PRO A 201 -4.39 12.29 -21.49
C PRO A 201 -4.39 10.77 -21.66
N GLY A 202 -3.56 10.06 -20.90
CA GLY A 202 -3.50 8.59 -20.95
C GLY A 202 -4.76 7.91 -20.39
N ILE A 203 -5.40 8.50 -19.38
CA ILE A 203 -6.69 8.03 -18.87
C ILE A 203 -7.76 8.04 -19.97
N ARG A 204 -7.84 9.12 -20.78
CA ARG A 204 -8.79 9.20 -21.90
C ARG A 204 -8.55 8.16 -22.98
N GLU A 205 -7.31 7.75 -23.18
CA GLU A 205 -6.99 6.66 -24.12
C GLU A 205 -7.53 5.30 -23.65
N VAL A 206 -7.62 5.10 -22.33
CA VAL A 206 -8.13 3.87 -21.71
C VAL A 206 -9.64 3.87 -21.58
N THR A 207 -10.23 4.99 -21.13
CA THR A 207 -11.66 5.10 -20.82
C THR A 207 -12.51 5.57 -21.99
N GLY A 208 -11.89 6.18 -23.00
CA GLY A 208 -12.57 6.81 -24.12
C GLY A 208 -13.05 8.25 -23.81
N PRO A 209 -13.36 9.02 -24.88
CA PRO A 209 -13.67 10.46 -24.77
C PRO A 209 -14.99 10.75 -24.02
N GLY A 210 -15.89 9.78 -23.91
CA GLY A 210 -17.20 9.94 -23.28
C GLY A 210 -17.21 9.72 -21.76
N ALA A 211 -16.12 9.26 -21.16
CA ALA A 211 -16.08 8.93 -19.74
C ALA A 211 -15.94 10.16 -18.81
N GLY A 212 -15.65 11.37 -19.36
CA GLY A 212 -15.59 12.62 -18.61
C GLY A 212 -14.31 12.86 -17.80
N TRP A 213 -13.29 11.98 -17.93
CA TRP A 213 -12.00 12.12 -17.26
C TRP A 213 -11.04 13.14 -17.89
#